data_fed42eb11fd4ccb6ca40b49621ced2fe
#
_entry.id   fed42eb11fd4ccb6ca40b49621ced2fe
#
_cell.length_a   1.000
_cell.length_b   1.000
_cell.length_c   1.000
_cell.angle_alpha   90.00
_cell.angle_beta   90.00
_cell.angle_gamma   90.00
#
_symmetry.space_group_name_H-M   'P 1'
#
loop_
_entity.id
_entity.type
_entity.pdbx_description
1 polymer ?
#
loop_
_entity_poly.entity_id
_entity_poly.type
_entity_poly.pdbx_seq_one_letter_code
_entity_poly.pdbx_strand_id
1 'polypeptide(L)'
;GIVKIPAVFIVLFVIIIVPAIYCYNKTEVYYDMASTLPDDIDYVIATSKLDEKFDMSNVHMVLADTNMEAKDANAMMKEMESVDGVNFAMGFNSLVGTAIPEEIIPDDLKSILKGDKYQLILVSSAYKTATDEVNEQIDELNDIIKKYDENGMLIGEAPCTKDLITI
;
A
#
# COMPACT_ATOMS: atom_id res chain seq x y z
N GLY A 1 -13.80 13.32 51.65
CA GLY A 1 -14.17 12.27 50.86
C GLY A 1 -15.10 12.49 49.70
N ILE A 2 -14.94 11.67 48.69
CA ILE A 2 -15.74 11.59 47.42
C ILE A 2 -17.23 11.57 47.70
N VAL A 3 -17.68 10.93 48.79
CA VAL A 3 -19.09 10.77 49.17
C VAL A 3 -19.77 12.08 49.60
N LYS A 4 -19.04 13.12 49.95
CA LYS A 4 -19.64 14.38 50.44
C LYS A 4 -20.03 15.36 49.33
N ILE A 5 -19.41 15.23 48.14
CA ILE A 5 -19.67 16.13 46.99
C ILE A 5 -19.66 15.33 45.71
N PRO A 6 -20.59 14.36 45.51
CA PRO A 6 -20.59 13.47 44.35
C PRO A 6 -20.76 14.22 43.02
N ALA A 7 -21.55 15.29 43.03
CA ALA A 7 -21.83 16.07 41.81
C ALA A 7 -20.53 16.71 41.22
N VAL A 8 -19.63 17.17 42.06
CA VAL A 8 -18.35 17.79 41.60
C VAL A 8 -17.47 16.75 40.92
N PHE A 9 -17.43 15.53 41.44
CA PHE A 9 -16.63 14.45 40.83
C PHE A 9 -17.24 13.96 39.51
N ILE A 10 -18.59 13.93 39.40
CA ILE A 10 -19.27 13.60 38.14
C ILE A 10 -18.94 14.64 37.07
N VAL A 11 -19.06 15.95 37.41
CA VAL A 11 -18.73 17.03 36.48
C VAL A 11 -17.25 16.98 36.05
N LEU A 12 -16.35 16.78 36.99
CA LEU A 12 -14.92 16.64 36.71
C LEU A 12 -14.66 15.44 35.78
N PHE A 13 -15.30 14.31 36.02
CA PHE A 13 -15.19 13.12 35.20
C PHE A 13 -15.67 13.37 33.76
N VAL A 14 -16.83 14.03 33.59
CA VAL A 14 -17.35 14.38 32.24
C VAL A 14 -16.39 15.34 31.52
N ILE A 15 -15.82 16.34 32.22
CA ILE A 15 -14.86 17.28 31.64
C ILE A 15 -13.60 16.56 31.15
N ILE A 16 -13.18 15.48 31.78
CA ILE A 16 -11.97 14.72 31.39
C ILE A 16 -12.31 13.68 30.31
N ILE A 17 -13.46 13.00 30.40
CA ILE A 17 -13.79 11.90 29.50
C ILE A 17 -14.12 12.39 28.08
N VAL A 18 -14.75 13.55 27.95
CA VAL A 18 -15.09 14.09 26.62
C VAL A 18 -13.85 14.38 25.76
N PRO A 19 -12.82 15.12 26.25
CA PRO A 19 -11.59 15.28 25.49
C PRO A 19 -10.80 13.97 25.34
N ALA A 20 -10.87 13.06 26.30
CA ALA A 20 -10.21 11.75 26.19
C ALA A 20 -10.80 10.90 25.06
N ILE A 21 -12.13 10.85 24.95
CA ILE A 21 -12.80 10.17 23.83
C ILE A 21 -12.46 10.86 22.48
N TYR A 22 -12.45 12.20 22.46
CA TYR A 22 -12.04 12.94 21.27
C TYR A 22 -10.61 12.63 20.83
N CYS A 23 -9.67 12.62 21.77
CA CYS A 23 -8.28 12.26 21.50
C CYS A 23 -8.15 10.79 21.07
N TYR A 24 -8.86 9.88 21.73
CA TYR A 24 -8.88 8.46 21.37
C TYR A 24 -9.34 8.24 19.93
N ASN A 25 -10.44 8.88 19.51
CA ASN A 25 -10.97 8.76 18.15
C ASN A 25 -10.08 9.45 17.09
N LYS A 26 -9.18 10.35 17.50
CA LYS A 26 -8.21 11.01 16.63
C LYS A 26 -6.82 10.38 16.69
N THR A 27 -6.61 9.40 17.55
CA THR A 27 -5.34 8.68 17.62
C THR A 27 -5.37 7.55 16.61
N GLU A 28 -4.67 7.76 15.53
CA GLU A 28 -4.43 6.74 14.52
C GLU A 28 -3.36 5.79 15.05
N VAL A 29 -3.67 4.50 15.04
CA VAL A 29 -2.72 3.46 15.47
C VAL A 29 -2.06 2.89 14.23
N TYR A 30 -0.87 3.39 13.92
CA TYR A 30 -0.06 2.86 12.83
C TYR A 30 0.88 1.76 13.35
N TYR A 31 0.79 0.60 12.73
CA TYR A 31 1.72 -0.52 12.97
C TYR A 31 2.88 -0.46 11.97
N ASP A 32 3.77 0.50 12.14
CA ASP A 32 5.03 0.53 11.40
C ASP A 32 6.12 -0.22 12.18
N MET A 33 6.22 -1.52 11.91
CA MET A 33 7.26 -2.35 12.55
C MET A 33 8.65 -2.07 11.97
N ALA A 34 8.74 -1.60 10.74
CA ALA A 34 10.02 -1.30 10.10
C ALA A 34 10.72 -0.09 10.74
N SER A 35 9.95 0.91 11.20
CA SER A 35 10.50 2.11 11.87
C SER A 35 11.14 1.83 13.23
N THR A 36 10.88 0.66 13.83
CA THR A 36 11.47 0.25 15.11
C THR A 36 12.78 -0.53 14.96
N LEU A 37 13.18 -0.83 13.73
CA LEU A 37 14.41 -1.57 13.45
C LEU A 37 15.65 -0.66 13.60
N PRO A 38 16.78 -1.21 14.08
CA PRO A 38 18.05 -0.47 14.11
C PRO A 38 18.51 -0.03 12.72
N ASP A 39 19.10 1.16 12.62
CA ASP A 39 19.51 1.76 11.34
C ASP A 39 20.66 1.00 10.64
N ASP A 40 21.34 0.10 11.34
CA ASP A 40 22.47 -0.69 10.84
C ASP A 40 22.07 -2.00 10.18
N ILE A 41 20.78 -2.33 10.14
CA ILE A 41 20.27 -3.52 9.45
C ILE A 41 20.28 -3.30 7.94
N ASP A 42 20.75 -4.29 7.19
CA ASP A 42 20.84 -4.24 5.72
C ASP A 42 19.51 -3.87 5.04
N TYR A 43 18.39 -4.35 5.58
CA TYR A 43 17.05 -3.99 5.11
C TYR A 43 16.79 -2.48 5.21
N VAL A 44 17.05 -1.88 6.36
CA VAL A 44 16.84 -0.43 6.60
C VAL A 44 17.75 0.40 5.69
N ILE A 45 19.03 -0.01 5.58
CA ILE A 45 19.99 0.65 4.69
C ILE A 45 19.54 0.55 3.22
N ALA A 46 19.05 -0.61 2.79
CA ALA A 46 18.60 -0.81 1.42
C ALA A 46 17.33 0.01 1.11
N THR A 47 16.34 0.00 2.01
CA THR A 47 15.10 0.76 1.86
C THR A 47 15.37 2.26 1.83
N SER A 48 16.24 2.77 2.73
CA SER A 48 16.64 4.19 2.73
C SER A 48 17.30 4.60 1.41
N LYS A 49 18.12 3.72 0.82
CA LYS A 49 18.75 3.99 -0.49
C LYS A 49 17.74 3.99 -1.63
N LEU A 50 16.73 3.11 -1.58
CA LEU A 50 15.65 3.10 -2.56
C LEU A 50 14.82 4.38 -2.48
N ASP A 51 14.49 4.82 -1.27
CA ASP A 51 13.78 6.08 -1.02
C ASP A 51 14.58 7.29 -1.52
N GLU A 52 15.84 7.45 -1.08
CA GLU A 52 16.67 8.60 -1.41
C GLU A 52 17.07 8.70 -2.90
N LYS A 53 17.25 7.56 -3.58
CA LYS A 53 17.79 7.54 -4.95
C LYS A 53 16.72 7.37 -6.02
N PHE A 54 15.61 6.74 -5.69
CA PHE A 54 14.57 6.34 -6.64
C PHE A 54 13.17 6.82 -6.25
N ASP A 55 13.05 7.52 -5.11
CA ASP A 55 11.75 7.94 -4.56
C ASP A 55 10.78 6.76 -4.39
N MET A 56 11.33 5.63 -3.93
CA MET A 56 10.62 4.37 -3.74
C MET A 56 10.57 4.02 -2.26
N SER A 57 9.56 4.53 -1.56
CA SER A 57 9.33 4.21 -0.15
C SER A 57 8.64 2.87 0.03
N ASN A 58 7.75 2.51 -0.90
CA ASN A 58 7.01 1.25 -0.89
C ASN A 58 6.90 0.66 -2.30
N VAL A 59 6.77 -0.67 -2.36
CA VAL A 59 6.39 -1.38 -3.58
C VAL A 59 5.16 -2.22 -3.29
N HIS A 60 4.04 -1.86 -3.92
CA HIS A 60 2.83 -2.67 -3.89
C HIS A 60 2.88 -3.69 -5.02
N MET A 61 2.26 -4.82 -4.81
CA MET A 61 2.14 -5.89 -5.80
C MET A 61 0.67 -6.12 -6.10
N VAL A 62 0.33 -6.13 -7.39
CA VAL A 62 -1.01 -6.44 -7.87
C VAL A 62 -1.01 -7.81 -8.51
N LEU A 63 -1.89 -8.68 -8.04
CA LEU A 63 -2.18 -9.96 -8.68
C LEU A 63 -3.45 -9.79 -9.52
N ALA A 64 -3.31 -9.83 -10.83
CA ALA A 64 -4.40 -9.76 -11.79
C ALA A 64 -4.52 -11.07 -12.58
N ASP A 65 -5.69 -11.35 -13.18
CA ASP A 65 -5.89 -12.55 -14.00
C ASP A 65 -4.84 -12.63 -15.13
N THR A 66 -4.20 -13.79 -15.26
CA THR A 66 -3.19 -14.03 -16.31
C THR A 66 -3.77 -13.95 -17.72
N ASN A 67 -5.09 -14.16 -17.87
CA ASN A 67 -5.80 -14.10 -19.15
C ASN A 67 -6.30 -12.70 -19.50
N MET A 68 -6.07 -11.69 -18.65
CA MET A 68 -6.41 -10.31 -18.95
C MET A 68 -5.75 -9.89 -20.27
N GLU A 69 -6.51 -9.23 -21.14
CA GLU A 69 -5.95 -8.73 -22.40
C GLU A 69 -4.83 -7.72 -22.14
N ALA A 70 -3.76 -7.79 -22.95
CA ALA A 70 -2.61 -6.89 -22.81
C ALA A 70 -3.01 -5.40 -22.86
N LYS A 71 -4.05 -5.08 -23.65
CA LYS A 71 -4.61 -3.73 -23.73
C LYS A 71 -5.18 -3.27 -22.39
N ASP A 72 -5.94 -4.13 -21.71
CA ASP A 72 -6.58 -3.81 -20.43
C ASP A 72 -5.55 -3.76 -19.30
N ALA A 73 -4.58 -4.68 -19.30
CA ALA A 73 -3.46 -4.63 -18.37
C ALA A 73 -2.66 -3.32 -18.49
N ASN A 74 -2.35 -2.89 -19.72
CA ASN A 74 -1.66 -1.62 -19.97
C ASN A 74 -2.52 -0.41 -19.59
N ALA A 75 -3.84 -0.44 -19.84
CA ALA A 75 -4.75 0.62 -19.44
C ALA A 75 -4.84 0.73 -17.91
N MET A 76 -4.94 -0.39 -17.21
CA MET A 76 -4.93 -0.47 -15.75
C MET A 76 -3.63 0.11 -15.18
N MET A 77 -2.46 -0.32 -15.66
CA MET A 77 -1.17 0.22 -15.20
C MET A 77 -1.08 1.73 -15.42
N LYS A 78 -1.50 2.23 -16.59
CA LYS A 78 -1.49 3.66 -16.88
C LYS A 78 -2.44 4.46 -15.97
N GLU A 79 -3.58 3.90 -15.61
CA GLU A 79 -4.51 4.51 -14.66
C GLU A 79 -3.91 4.52 -13.25
N MET A 80 -3.24 3.44 -12.82
CA MET A 80 -2.49 3.39 -11.56
C MET A 80 -1.38 4.43 -11.48
N GLU A 81 -0.64 4.66 -12.58
CA GLU A 81 0.39 5.71 -12.65
C GLU A 81 -0.17 7.14 -12.54
N SER A 82 -1.48 7.33 -12.70
CA SER A 82 -2.13 8.63 -12.49
C SER A 82 -2.55 8.88 -11.03
N VAL A 83 -2.46 7.87 -10.17
CA VAL A 83 -2.74 7.99 -8.74
C VAL A 83 -1.60 8.75 -8.06
N ASP A 84 -1.95 9.64 -7.15
CA ASP A 84 -0.96 10.47 -6.46
C ASP A 84 0.05 9.62 -5.67
N GLY A 85 1.31 10.00 -5.76
CA GLY A 85 2.43 9.27 -5.13
C GLY A 85 2.82 7.95 -5.81
N VAL A 86 2.20 7.56 -6.93
CA VAL A 86 2.66 6.43 -7.74
C VAL A 86 3.72 6.89 -8.73
N ASN A 87 4.92 6.32 -8.65
CA ASN A 87 6.02 6.68 -9.54
C ASN A 87 5.98 5.90 -10.86
N PHE A 88 5.65 4.61 -10.79
CA PHE A 88 5.47 3.74 -11.96
C PHE A 88 4.65 2.51 -11.60
N ALA A 89 4.00 1.93 -12.61
CA ALA A 89 3.40 0.60 -12.56
C ALA A 89 4.02 -0.27 -13.66
N MET A 90 4.54 -1.44 -13.30
CA MET A 90 5.29 -2.30 -14.21
C MET A 90 4.81 -3.75 -14.09
N GLY A 91 4.42 -4.35 -15.21
CA GLY A 91 4.04 -5.74 -15.33
C GLY A 91 4.66 -6.39 -16.56
N PHE A 92 4.33 -7.66 -16.80
CA PHE A 92 4.83 -8.39 -17.97
C PHE A 92 4.60 -7.63 -19.27
N ASN A 93 3.38 -7.11 -19.48
CA ASN A 93 3.01 -6.43 -20.73
C ASN A 93 3.72 -5.08 -20.92
N SER A 94 4.15 -4.41 -19.86
CA SER A 94 4.96 -3.18 -19.97
C SER A 94 6.40 -3.47 -20.40
N LEU A 95 6.96 -4.62 -20.00
CA LEU A 95 8.29 -5.05 -20.41
C LEU A 95 8.31 -5.57 -21.85
N VAL A 96 7.27 -6.28 -22.27
CA VAL A 96 7.11 -6.87 -23.63
C VAL A 96 6.64 -5.82 -24.64
N GLY A 97 6.46 -4.56 -24.26
CA GLY A 97 5.97 -3.50 -25.15
C GLY A 97 6.43 -3.64 -26.62
N THR A 98 5.87 -2.87 -27.53
CA THR A 98 6.09 -2.98 -29.00
C THR A 98 7.56 -3.07 -29.45
N ALA A 99 8.52 -2.86 -28.56
CA ALA A 99 9.95 -2.85 -28.87
C ALA A 99 10.70 -4.14 -28.52
N ILE A 100 10.16 -5.00 -27.64
CA ILE A 100 10.85 -6.23 -27.20
C ILE A 100 9.94 -7.42 -27.50
N PRO A 101 10.29 -8.29 -28.49
CA PRO A 101 9.58 -9.53 -28.75
C PRO A 101 9.59 -10.44 -27.51
N GLU A 102 8.47 -11.12 -27.26
CA GLU A 102 8.31 -12.02 -26.11
C GLU A 102 9.36 -13.13 -26.05
N GLU A 103 9.88 -13.55 -27.21
CA GLU A 103 10.89 -14.59 -27.35
C GLU A 103 12.27 -14.18 -26.79
N ILE A 104 12.52 -12.89 -26.64
CA ILE A 104 13.80 -12.36 -26.10
C ILE A 104 13.81 -12.29 -24.57
N ILE A 105 12.62 -12.34 -23.94
CA ILE A 105 12.51 -12.28 -22.48
C ILE A 105 12.95 -13.64 -21.89
N PRO A 106 13.89 -13.65 -20.93
CA PRO A 106 14.26 -14.87 -20.23
C PRO A 106 13.06 -15.57 -19.60
N ASP A 107 13.00 -16.90 -19.71
CA ASP A 107 11.89 -17.70 -19.17
C ASP A 107 11.76 -17.54 -17.64
N ASP A 108 12.85 -17.29 -16.95
CA ASP A 108 12.85 -17.00 -15.51
C ASP A 108 12.04 -15.71 -15.18
N LEU A 109 12.20 -14.66 -15.97
CA LEU A 109 11.42 -13.42 -15.81
C LEU A 109 9.96 -13.59 -16.18
N LYS A 110 9.68 -14.37 -17.24
CA LYS A 110 8.30 -14.71 -17.60
C LYS A 110 7.61 -15.44 -16.45
N SER A 111 8.26 -16.44 -15.87
CA SER A 111 7.70 -17.24 -14.78
C SER A 111 7.45 -16.47 -13.49
N ILE A 112 8.22 -15.39 -13.23
CA ILE A 112 8.03 -14.52 -12.08
C ILE A 112 6.83 -13.58 -12.29
N LEU A 113 6.70 -13.00 -13.49
CA LEU A 113 5.69 -11.98 -13.75
C LEU A 113 4.37 -12.54 -14.28
N LYS A 114 4.38 -13.75 -14.84
CA LYS A 114 3.19 -14.38 -15.41
C LYS A 114 3.14 -15.85 -15.03
N GLY A 115 2.31 -16.16 -14.04
CA GLY A 115 2.00 -17.53 -13.64
C GLY A 115 0.77 -18.09 -14.37
N ASP A 116 0.39 -19.32 -14.02
CA ASP A 116 -0.74 -20.01 -14.65
C ASP A 116 -2.08 -19.33 -14.40
N LYS A 117 -2.25 -18.70 -13.25
CA LYS A 117 -3.52 -18.09 -12.81
C LYS A 117 -3.44 -16.56 -12.69
N TYR A 118 -2.33 -16.05 -12.28
CA TYR A 118 -2.14 -14.62 -12.02
C TYR A 118 -0.92 -14.08 -12.76
N GLN A 119 -1.02 -12.82 -13.17
CA GLN A 119 0.11 -12.00 -13.55
C GLN A 119 0.42 -11.01 -12.43
N LEU A 120 1.70 -10.72 -12.24
CA LEU A 120 2.21 -9.80 -11.24
C LEU A 120 2.47 -8.43 -11.86
N ILE A 121 1.94 -7.38 -11.22
CA ILE A 121 2.24 -6.00 -11.54
C ILE A 121 2.85 -5.36 -10.28
N LEU A 122 3.98 -4.69 -10.44
CA LEU A 122 4.65 -3.93 -9.39
C LEU A 122 4.25 -2.46 -9.50
N VAL A 123 3.84 -1.87 -8.40
CA VAL A 123 3.47 -0.46 -8.31
C VAL A 123 4.38 0.20 -7.27
N SER A 124 5.20 1.13 -7.72
CA SER A 124 6.10 1.89 -6.84
C SER A 124 5.38 3.08 -6.24
N SER A 125 5.47 3.24 -4.92
CA SER A 125 4.91 4.35 -4.17
C SER A 125 5.99 5.18 -3.50
N ALA A 126 5.87 6.51 -3.60
CA ALA A 126 6.66 7.47 -2.85
C ALA A 126 6.22 7.59 -1.39
N TYR A 127 5.03 7.09 -1.04
CA TYR A 127 4.49 7.20 0.30
C TYR A 127 5.03 6.10 1.22
N LYS A 128 5.30 6.46 2.47
CA LYS A 128 5.75 5.51 3.50
C LYS A 128 4.61 4.64 4.00
N THR A 129 4.94 3.45 4.47
CA THR A 129 4.00 2.58 5.17
C THR A 129 3.39 3.31 6.37
N ALA A 130 2.12 3.01 6.66
CA ALA A 130 1.41 3.52 7.82
C ALA A 130 1.25 5.06 7.83
N THR A 131 0.88 5.65 6.71
CA THR A 131 0.49 7.05 6.57
C THR A 131 -0.91 7.16 5.96
N ASP A 132 -1.56 8.30 6.13
CA ASP A 132 -2.89 8.54 5.53
C ASP A 132 -2.81 8.56 4.01
N GLU A 133 -1.75 9.16 3.47
CA GLU A 133 -1.54 9.27 2.03
C GLU A 133 -1.41 7.89 1.38
N VAL A 134 -0.65 6.95 1.98
CA VAL A 134 -0.57 5.57 1.44
C VAL A 134 -1.90 4.83 1.59
N ASN A 135 -2.67 5.09 2.64
CA ASN A 135 -3.98 4.48 2.83
C ASN A 135 -4.99 4.94 1.79
N GLU A 136 -5.03 6.24 1.46
CA GLU A 136 -5.85 6.79 0.38
C GLU A 136 -5.41 6.23 -0.97
N GLN A 137 -4.11 6.21 -1.25
CA GLN A 137 -3.54 5.60 -2.46
C GLN A 137 -3.94 4.13 -2.63
N ILE A 138 -3.93 3.33 -1.54
CA ILE A 138 -4.34 1.93 -1.54
C ILE A 138 -5.82 1.79 -1.93
N ASP A 139 -6.70 2.68 -1.45
CA ASP A 139 -8.12 2.66 -1.82
C ASP A 139 -8.31 2.95 -3.30
N GLU A 140 -7.67 3.99 -3.83
CA GLU A 140 -7.72 4.34 -5.25
C GLU A 140 -7.17 3.22 -6.14
N LEU A 141 -6.04 2.61 -5.75
CA LEU A 141 -5.47 1.47 -6.47
C LEU A 141 -6.40 0.25 -6.47
N ASN A 142 -7.07 -0.04 -5.33
CA ASN A 142 -8.05 -1.11 -5.25
C ASN A 142 -9.26 -0.86 -6.16
N ASP A 143 -9.76 0.37 -6.21
CA ASP A 143 -10.88 0.75 -7.09
C ASP A 143 -10.50 0.56 -8.58
N ILE A 144 -9.27 0.95 -8.95
CA ILE A 144 -8.75 0.73 -10.30
C ILE A 144 -8.64 -0.77 -10.59
N ILE A 145 -8.07 -1.56 -9.68
CA ILE A 145 -7.95 -3.02 -9.86
C ILE A 145 -9.33 -3.63 -10.09
N LYS A 146 -10.30 -3.32 -9.23
CA LYS A 146 -11.66 -3.88 -9.32
C LYS A 146 -12.42 -3.49 -10.58
N LYS A 147 -12.08 -2.37 -11.18
CA LYS A 147 -12.64 -1.92 -12.47
C LYS A 147 -12.21 -2.83 -13.63
N TYR A 148 -10.99 -3.36 -13.60
CA TYR A 148 -10.41 -4.19 -14.67
C TYR A 148 -10.47 -5.69 -14.35
N ASP A 149 -10.35 -6.04 -13.07
CA ASP A 149 -10.40 -7.43 -12.57
C ASP A 149 -11.09 -7.48 -11.20
N GLU A 150 -12.33 -7.97 -11.17
CA GLU A 150 -13.09 -8.10 -9.93
C GLU A 150 -12.39 -8.99 -8.88
N ASN A 151 -11.60 -9.98 -9.32
CA ASN A 151 -10.84 -10.88 -8.47
C ASN A 151 -9.39 -10.44 -8.24
N GLY A 152 -8.97 -9.35 -8.86
CA GLY A 152 -7.63 -8.80 -8.67
C GLY A 152 -7.38 -8.41 -7.21
N MET A 153 -6.13 -8.49 -6.77
CA MET A 153 -5.75 -8.26 -5.39
C MET A 153 -4.54 -7.34 -5.30
N LEU A 154 -4.59 -6.37 -4.39
CA LEU A 154 -3.44 -5.55 -4.01
C LEU A 154 -2.80 -6.15 -2.76
N ILE A 155 -1.51 -6.43 -2.82
CA ILE A 155 -0.74 -7.02 -1.73
C ILE A 155 0.55 -6.24 -1.49
N GLY A 156 1.11 -6.34 -0.30
CA GLY A 156 2.34 -5.65 0.09
C GLY A 156 2.33 -5.28 1.56
N GLU A 157 3.39 -4.62 2.01
CA GLU A 157 3.53 -4.22 3.40
C GLU A 157 2.45 -3.18 3.79
N ALA A 158 2.32 -2.12 3.01
CA ALA A 158 1.35 -1.06 3.32
C ALA A 158 -0.12 -1.53 3.20
N PRO A 159 -0.57 -2.29 2.17
CA PRO A 159 -1.89 -2.88 2.16
C PRO A 159 -2.17 -3.79 3.37
N CYS A 160 -1.20 -4.65 3.74
CA CYS A 160 -1.33 -5.50 4.91
C CYS A 160 -1.47 -4.69 6.22
N THR A 161 -0.67 -3.63 6.36
CA THR A 161 -0.74 -2.73 7.52
C THR A 161 -2.10 -2.04 7.60
N LYS A 162 -2.63 -1.57 6.47
CA LYS A 162 -3.96 -0.96 6.40
C LYS A 162 -5.06 -1.94 6.83
N ASP A 163 -5.01 -3.18 6.34
CA ASP A 163 -5.98 -4.20 6.70
C ASP A 163 -5.98 -4.49 8.21
N LEU A 164 -4.79 -4.52 8.84
CA LEU A 164 -4.65 -4.73 10.28
C LEU A 164 -5.25 -3.59 11.13
N ILE A 165 -5.29 -2.38 10.61
CA ILE A 165 -5.86 -1.21 11.30
C ILE A 165 -7.40 -1.20 11.18
N THR A 166 -7.92 -1.78 10.10
CA THR A 166 -9.35 -1.71 9.76
C THR A 166 -10.19 -2.84 10.41
N ILE A 167 -9.52 -3.86 10.98
CA ILE A 167 -10.17 -4.96 11.73
C ILE A 167 -10.54 -4.52 13.15
#